data_b01f29b6a80e62fcd9d4a5441566e71e
#
_entry.id   b01f29b6a80e62fcd9d4a5441566e71e
#
_cell.length_a   1.000
_cell.length_b   1.000
_cell.length_c   1.000
_cell.angle_alpha   90.00
_cell.angle_beta   90.00
_cell.angle_gamma   90.00
#
_symmetry.space_group_name_H-M   'P 1'
#
loop_
_entity.id
_entity.type
_entity.pdbx_description
1 polymer ?
#
loop_
_entity_poly.entity_id
_entity_poly.type
_entity_poly.pdbx_seq_one_letter_code
_entity_poly.pdbx_strand_id
1 'polypeptide(L)'
;MTKDLLNAASSWVVPLLILGIPTYAYAAKRIRVYESFIEGAKEGFQIGVRIMPYLVAILVAIGMFRASGAMDWMVAILQPVVAWVGFPVEALPSSLMRPLSGSAAFALSSDIFKLYGPDSFVGRLVSVIQGSTETTFYVMAVYFGSIAVRRTRYTLAASLITDLAGIIAAYIICRLLF
;
A
#
# COMPACT_ATOMS: atom_id res chain seq x y z
N MET A 1 -5.27 -3.01 29.74
CA MET A 1 -5.11 -4.48 29.80
C MET A 1 -5.45 -5.20 28.48
N THR A 2 -6.64 -5.02 27.88
CA THR A 2 -6.94 -5.65 26.58
C THR A 2 -6.16 -5.07 25.40
N LYS A 3 -5.96 -3.76 25.32
CA LYS A 3 -5.14 -3.11 24.27
C LYS A 3 -3.66 -3.49 24.35
N ASP A 4 -3.11 -3.57 25.53
CA ASP A 4 -1.71 -3.96 25.74
C ASP A 4 -1.48 -5.43 25.38
N LEU A 5 -2.44 -6.30 25.65
CA LEU A 5 -2.39 -7.71 25.27
C LEU A 5 -2.49 -7.89 23.74
N LEU A 6 -3.35 -7.13 23.09
CA LEU A 6 -3.47 -7.13 21.62
C LEU A 6 -2.21 -6.61 20.94
N ASN A 7 -1.62 -5.54 21.47
CA ASN A 7 -0.37 -4.98 20.93
C ASN A 7 0.81 -5.96 21.16
N ALA A 8 0.88 -6.59 22.34
CA ALA A 8 1.88 -7.62 22.60
C ALA A 8 1.68 -8.85 21.70
N ALA A 9 0.44 -9.31 21.53
CA ALA A 9 0.15 -10.43 20.63
C ALA A 9 0.52 -10.12 19.18
N SER A 10 0.16 -8.93 18.68
CA SER A 10 0.47 -8.54 17.30
C SER A 10 1.97 -8.40 17.04
N SER A 11 2.76 -7.96 18.02
CA SER A 11 4.22 -7.85 17.89
C SER A 11 4.94 -9.20 17.79
N TRP A 12 4.33 -10.29 18.30
CA TRP A 12 4.88 -11.63 18.22
C TRP A 12 4.50 -12.40 16.94
N VAL A 13 3.47 -11.96 16.20
CA VAL A 13 3.00 -12.66 15.00
C VAL A 13 4.11 -12.80 13.96
N VAL A 14 4.79 -11.71 13.63
CA VAL A 14 5.85 -11.72 12.60
C VAL A 14 7.06 -12.55 13.02
N PRO A 15 7.64 -12.38 14.22
CA PRO A 15 8.72 -13.27 14.70
C PRO A 15 8.33 -14.75 14.73
N LEU A 16 7.11 -15.07 15.17
CA LEU A 16 6.63 -16.46 15.20
C LEU A 16 6.47 -17.05 13.79
N LEU A 17 6.04 -16.29 12.80
CA LEU A 17 5.97 -16.77 11.42
C LEU A 17 7.37 -16.97 10.84
N ILE A 18 8.30 -16.03 11.05
CA ILE A 18 9.66 -16.11 10.51
C ILE A 18 10.42 -17.30 11.10
N LEU A 19 10.27 -17.58 12.39
CA LEU A 19 10.95 -18.70 13.05
C LEU A 19 10.13 -19.99 12.99
N GLY A 20 8.81 -19.91 13.09
CA GLY A 20 7.92 -21.07 13.17
C GLY A 20 7.85 -21.86 11.86
N ILE A 21 7.76 -21.17 10.72
CA ILE A 21 7.67 -21.84 9.42
C ILE A 21 8.93 -22.67 9.11
N PRO A 22 10.17 -22.12 9.19
CA PRO A 22 11.38 -22.91 8.98
C PRO A 22 11.56 -24.03 10.00
N THR A 23 11.24 -23.75 11.28
CA THR A 23 11.36 -24.75 12.35
C THR A 23 10.40 -25.92 12.11
N TYR A 24 9.15 -25.63 11.77
CA TYR A 24 8.16 -26.66 11.43
C TYR A 24 8.57 -27.45 10.18
N ALA A 25 9.06 -26.77 9.14
CA ALA A 25 9.53 -27.40 7.92
C ALA A 25 10.70 -28.37 8.19
N TYR A 26 11.64 -27.97 9.06
CA TYR A 26 12.77 -28.80 9.47
C TYR A 26 12.34 -29.98 10.35
N ALA A 27 11.60 -29.70 11.43
CA ALA A 27 11.30 -30.69 12.47
C ALA A 27 10.21 -31.70 12.02
N ALA A 28 9.10 -31.21 11.42
CA ALA A 28 7.96 -32.03 11.08
C ALA A 28 8.01 -32.60 9.66
N LYS A 29 8.54 -31.84 8.69
CA LYS A 29 8.58 -32.24 7.28
C LYS A 29 9.96 -32.70 6.82
N ARG A 30 11.00 -32.58 7.66
CA ARG A 30 12.41 -32.90 7.35
C ARG A 30 12.91 -32.28 6.05
N ILE A 31 12.40 -31.07 5.74
CA ILE A 31 12.82 -30.31 4.56
C ILE A 31 14.19 -29.69 4.86
N ARG A 32 15.07 -29.71 3.87
CA ARG A 32 16.35 -28.98 3.92
C ARG A 32 16.08 -27.50 3.73
N VAL A 33 15.83 -26.79 4.83
CA VAL A 33 15.36 -25.40 4.85
C VAL A 33 16.29 -24.47 4.08
N TYR A 34 17.61 -24.64 4.24
CA TYR A 34 18.60 -23.81 3.56
C TYR A 34 18.55 -23.97 2.04
N GLU A 35 18.52 -25.20 1.54
CA GLU A 35 18.44 -25.47 0.09
C GLU A 35 17.13 -24.97 -0.51
N SER A 36 16.00 -25.19 0.16
CA SER A 36 14.70 -24.66 -0.24
C SER A 36 14.68 -23.13 -0.26
N PHE A 37 15.33 -22.48 0.73
CA PHE A 37 15.48 -21.03 0.75
C PHE A 37 16.29 -20.52 -0.45
N ILE A 38 17.44 -21.16 -0.75
CA ILE A 38 18.28 -20.78 -1.90
C ILE A 38 17.54 -20.96 -3.23
N GLU A 39 16.77 -22.04 -3.36
CA GLU A 39 15.97 -22.30 -4.57
C GLU A 39 14.90 -21.21 -4.74
N GLY A 40 14.12 -20.91 -3.70
CA GLY A 40 13.16 -19.82 -3.71
C GLY A 40 13.78 -18.43 -3.94
N ALA A 41 14.98 -18.17 -3.39
CA ALA A 41 15.70 -16.93 -3.61
C ALA A 41 16.14 -16.77 -5.08
N LYS A 42 16.57 -17.85 -5.75
CA LYS A 42 16.90 -17.82 -7.19
C LYS A 42 15.67 -17.51 -8.04
N GLU A 43 14.53 -18.15 -7.76
CA GLU A 43 13.26 -17.86 -8.44
C GLU A 43 12.82 -16.40 -8.20
N GLY A 44 12.88 -15.93 -6.97
CA GLY A 44 12.55 -14.55 -6.61
C GLY A 44 13.42 -13.53 -7.33
N PHE A 45 14.73 -13.81 -7.47
CA PHE A 45 15.64 -12.96 -8.22
C PHE A 45 15.27 -12.88 -9.71
N GLN A 46 14.94 -14.01 -10.32
CA GLN A 46 14.53 -14.06 -11.74
C GLN A 46 13.22 -13.27 -11.96
N ILE A 47 12.27 -13.37 -11.03
CA ILE A 47 11.03 -12.60 -11.05
C ILE A 47 11.37 -11.11 -10.92
N GLY A 48 12.24 -10.72 -9.98
CA GLY A 48 12.70 -9.35 -9.79
C GLY A 48 13.26 -8.72 -11.07
N VAL A 49 14.15 -9.43 -11.77
CA VAL A 49 14.69 -8.97 -13.06
C VAL A 49 13.59 -8.83 -14.12
N ARG A 50 12.67 -9.78 -14.18
CA ARG A 50 11.56 -9.76 -15.17
C ARG A 50 10.61 -8.58 -14.97
N ILE A 51 10.32 -8.18 -13.73
CA ILE A 51 9.40 -7.07 -13.42
C ILE A 51 10.06 -5.69 -13.50
N MET A 52 11.39 -5.63 -13.47
CA MET A 52 12.14 -4.36 -13.45
C MET A 52 11.74 -3.38 -14.56
N PRO A 53 11.60 -3.77 -15.85
CA PRO A 53 11.18 -2.85 -16.91
C PRO A 53 9.80 -2.22 -16.65
N TYR A 54 8.86 -2.99 -16.09
CA TYR A 54 7.50 -2.51 -15.77
C TYR A 54 7.54 -1.53 -14.60
N LEU A 55 8.42 -1.76 -13.60
CA LEU A 55 8.65 -0.84 -12.50
C LEU A 55 9.20 0.50 -12.98
N VAL A 56 10.20 0.47 -13.85
CA VAL A 56 10.79 1.68 -14.44
C VAL A 56 9.72 2.45 -15.21
N ALA A 57 8.95 1.78 -16.07
CA ALA A 57 7.90 2.40 -16.86
C ALA A 57 6.84 3.10 -15.98
N ILE A 58 6.34 2.43 -14.92
CA ILE A 58 5.32 3.02 -14.05
C ILE A 58 5.89 4.18 -13.21
N LEU A 59 7.14 4.08 -12.74
CA LEU A 59 7.78 5.16 -11.98
C LEU A 59 8.00 6.40 -12.85
N VAL A 60 8.40 6.23 -14.11
CA VAL A 60 8.53 7.33 -15.07
C VAL A 60 7.16 7.97 -15.34
N ALA A 61 6.12 7.17 -15.59
CA ALA A 61 4.76 7.67 -15.83
C ALA A 61 4.24 8.48 -14.62
N ILE A 62 4.43 7.99 -13.40
CA ILE A 62 4.05 8.70 -12.17
C ILE A 62 4.87 10.00 -12.02
N GLY A 63 6.17 9.94 -12.30
CA GLY A 63 7.04 11.13 -12.28
C GLY A 63 6.55 12.21 -13.26
N MET A 64 6.19 11.83 -14.48
CA MET A 64 5.61 12.73 -15.49
C MET A 64 4.24 13.29 -15.03
N PHE A 65 3.36 12.46 -14.47
CA PHE A 65 2.08 12.88 -13.94
C PHE A 65 2.22 13.93 -12.82
N ARG A 66 3.18 13.75 -11.91
CA ARG A 66 3.48 14.74 -10.86
C ARG A 66 4.09 16.02 -11.44
N ALA A 67 5.06 15.88 -12.33
CA ALA A 67 5.75 17.03 -12.92
C ALA A 67 4.85 17.88 -13.83
N SER A 68 3.79 17.30 -14.40
CA SER A 68 2.82 18.02 -15.23
C SER A 68 1.86 18.91 -14.43
N GLY A 69 1.85 18.88 -13.10
CA GLY A 69 0.86 19.56 -12.26
C GLY A 69 -0.52 18.90 -12.25
N ALA A 70 -0.69 17.75 -12.90
CA ALA A 70 -1.97 17.04 -12.95
C ALA A 70 -2.48 16.63 -11.56
N MET A 71 -1.56 16.35 -10.64
CA MET A 71 -1.92 16.06 -9.24
C MET A 71 -2.55 17.27 -8.56
N ASP A 72 -1.94 18.46 -8.70
CA ASP A 72 -2.43 19.68 -8.08
C ASP A 72 -3.79 20.08 -8.65
N TRP A 73 -3.95 19.93 -9.97
CA TRP A 73 -5.22 20.15 -10.65
C TRP A 73 -6.31 19.19 -10.14
N MET A 74 -5.99 17.92 -9.96
CA MET A 74 -6.92 16.90 -9.45
C MET A 74 -7.33 17.20 -8.00
N VAL A 75 -6.36 17.60 -7.15
CA VAL A 75 -6.64 18.05 -5.78
C VAL A 75 -7.55 19.27 -5.79
N ALA A 76 -7.28 20.29 -6.62
CA ALA A 76 -8.09 21.50 -6.70
C ALA A 76 -9.55 21.22 -7.08
N ILE A 77 -9.80 20.29 -8.00
CA ILE A 77 -11.16 19.89 -8.40
C ILE A 77 -11.88 19.13 -7.30
N LEU A 78 -11.18 18.23 -6.60
CA LEU A 78 -11.80 17.38 -5.59
C LEU A 78 -11.95 18.07 -4.23
N GLN A 79 -11.12 19.08 -3.94
CA GLN A 79 -11.14 19.82 -2.69
C GLN A 79 -12.53 20.28 -2.26
N PRO A 80 -13.34 20.97 -3.09
CA PRO A 80 -14.67 21.42 -2.67
C PRO A 80 -15.61 20.25 -2.35
N VAL A 81 -15.49 19.12 -3.08
CA VAL A 81 -16.34 17.95 -2.86
C VAL A 81 -16.00 17.27 -1.54
N VAL A 82 -14.70 17.05 -1.28
CA VAL A 82 -14.26 16.38 -0.05
C VAL A 82 -14.45 17.27 1.19
N ALA A 83 -14.31 18.59 1.04
CA ALA A 83 -14.59 19.55 2.10
C ALA A 83 -16.08 19.52 2.52
N TRP A 84 -16.99 19.36 1.56
CA TRP A 84 -18.42 19.25 1.84
C TRP A 84 -18.76 18.00 2.68
N VAL A 85 -18.05 16.90 2.47
CA VAL A 85 -18.20 15.66 3.25
C VAL A 85 -17.45 15.74 4.60
N GLY A 86 -16.62 16.77 4.79
CA GLY A 86 -15.79 16.94 5.98
C GLY A 86 -14.52 16.10 6.00
N PHE A 87 -14.09 15.61 4.84
CA PHE A 87 -12.82 14.89 4.71
C PHE A 87 -11.66 15.90 4.76
N PRO A 88 -10.58 15.64 5.53
CA PRO A 88 -9.44 16.55 5.63
C PRO A 88 -8.76 16.74 4.26
N VAL A 89 -8.70 17.97 3.81
CA VAL A 89 -8.08 18.33 2.52
C VAL A 89 -6.60 17.96 2.50
N GLU A 90 -5.94 18.03 3.65
CA GLU A 90 -4.54 17.69 3.85
C GLU A 90 -4.24 16.21 3.56
N ALA A 91 -5.20 15.31 3.79
CA ALA A 91 -5.07 13.89 3.51
C ALA A 91 -5.29 13.55 2.02
N LEU A 92 -5.90 14.47 1.26
CA LEU A 92 -6.30 14.22 -0.13
C LEU A 92 -5.13 13.90 -1.06
N PRO A 93 -3.98 14.63 -1.06
CA PRO A 93 -2.85 14.31 -1.92
C PRO A 93 -2.29 12.90 -1.68
N SER A 94 -2.15 12.49 -0.41
CA SER A 94 -1.69 11.14 -0.06
C SER A 94 -2.69 10.08 -0.50
N SER A 95 -3.99 10.30 -0.30
CA SER A 95 -5.07 9.38 -0.69
C SER A 95 -5.14 9.19 -2.21
N LEU A 96 -5.00 10.26 -2.99
CA LEU A 96 -5.01 10.21 -4.45
C LEU A 96 -3.73 9.56 -5.01
N MET A 97 -2.60 9.76 -4.34
CA MET A 97 -1.34 9.14 -4.75
C MET A 97 -1.31 7.63 -4.46
N ARG A 98 -2.13 7.15 -3.53
CA ARG A 98 -2.11 5.76 -3.08
C ARG A 98 -2.30 4.73 -4.21
N PRO A 99 -3.30 4.83 -5.10
CA PRO A 99 -3.44 3.93 -6.23
C PRO A 99 -2.28 4.01 -7.23
N LEU A 100 -1.60 5.16 -7.32
CA LEU A 100 -0.53 5.42 -8.28
C LEU A 100 0.83 4.95 -7.77
N SER A 101 1.20 5.34 -6.55
CA SER A 101 2.53 5.09 -5.99
C SER A 101 2.49 4.99 -4.46
N GLY A 102 2.71 3.80 -3.93
CA GLY A 102 2.77 3.56 -2.48
C GLY A 102 3.89 4.34 -1.79
N SER A 103 5.08 4.40 -2.40
CA SER A 103 6.21 5.17 -1.85
C SER A 103 5.97 6.68 -1.85
N ALA A 104 5.35 7.21 -2.91
CA ALA A 104 5.00 8.62 -2.96
C ALA A 104 3.86 8.96 -1.98
N ALA A 105 2.85 8.12 -1.84
CA ALA A 105 1.81 8.26 -0.84
C ALA A 105 2.38 8.22 0.58
N PHE A 106 3.33 7.30 0.83
CA PHE A 106 4.04 7.23 2.12
C PHE A 106 4.87 8.49 2.42
N ALA A 107 5.57 9.03 1.42
CA ALA A 107 6.31 10.29 1.58
C ALA A 107 5.39 11.44 1.96
N LEU A 108 4.24 11.59 1.26
CA LEU A 108 3.21 12.59 1.60
C LEU A 108 2.63 12.37 2.99
N SER A 109 2.40 11.12 3.39
CA SER A 109 1.95 10.79 4.75
C SER A 109 3.01 11.15 5.80
N SER A 110 4.30 10.92 5.49
CA SER A 110 5.42 11.31 6.38
C SER A 110 5.49 12.83 6.59
N ASP A 111 5.19 13.61 5.56
CA ASP A 111 5.13 15.07 5.70
C ASP A 111 3.92 15.51 6.55
N ILE A 112 2.78 14.83 6.41
CA ILE A 112 1.62 15.02 7.29
C ILE A 112 1.99 14.72 8.76
N PHE A 113 2.73 13.64 9.02
CA PHE A 113 3.19 13.32 10.39
C PHE A 113 4.12 14.39 10.97
N LYS A 114 4.97 15.00 10.15
CA LYS A 114 5.85 16.10 10.59
C LYS A 114 5.07 17.38 10.90
N LEU A 115 4.06 17.70 10.09
CA LEU A 115 3.30 18.94 10.19
C LEU A 115 2.20 18.88 11.27
N TYR A 116 1.47 17.78 11.33
CA TYR A 116 0.28 17.65 12.18
C TYR A 116 0.45 16.66 13.35
N GLY A 117 1.51 15.85 13.31
CA GLY A 117 1.75 14.75 14.24
C GLY A 117 1.04 13.46 13.86
N PRO A 118 1.63 12.29 14.19
CA PRO A 118 1.07 10.97 13.84
C PRO A 118 -0.24 10.66 14.58
N ASP A 119 -0.42 11.24 15.78
CA ASP A 119 -1.61 11.05 16.63
C ASP A 119 -2.76 12.01 16.32
N SER A 120 -2.54 12.98 15.44
CA SER A 120 -3.61 13.87 14.96
C SER A 120 -4.65 13.06 14.16
N PHE A 121 -5.88 13.59 14.03
CA PHE A 121 -6.91 12.96 13.21
C PHE A 121 -6.43 12.70 11.77
N VAL A 122 -5.75 13.68 11.15
CA VAL A 122 -5.23 13.56 9.79
C VAL A 122 -4.10 12.52 9.74
N GLY A 123 -3.18 12.52 10.73
CA GLY A 123 -2.11 11.53 10.82
C GLY A 123 -2.64 10.10 10.94
N ARG A 124 -3.62 9.88 11.83
CA ARG A 124 -4.27 8.56 11.97
C ARG A 124 -5.02 8.15 10.71
N LEU A 125 -5.73 9.09 10.08
CA LEU A 125 -6.46 8.82 8.84
C LEU A 125 -5.53 8.35 7.72
N VAL A 126 -4.43 9.07 7.44
CA VAL A 126 -3.48 8.64 6.39
C VAL A 126 -2.77 7.34 6.74
N SER A 127 -2.55 7.06 8.04
CA SER A 127 -2.01 5.76 8.49
C SER A 127 -2.98 4.61 8.19
N VAL A 128 -4.27 4.80 8.48
CA VAL A 128 -5.30 3.78 8.19
C VAL A 128 -5.46 3.59 6.69
N ILE A 129 -5.51 4.67 5.90
CA ILE A 129 -5.56 4.60 4.44
C ILE A 129 -4.34 3.83 3.90
N GLN A 130 -3.14 4.16 4.39
CA GLN A 130 -1.90 3.51 3.97
C GLN A 130 -1.89 2.00 4.29
N GLY A 131 -2.49 1.60 5.40
CA GLY A 131 -2.56 0.20 5.81
C GLY A 131 -3.72 -0.61 5.22
N SER A 132 -4.79 0.06 4.76
CA SER A 132 -6.01 -0.59 4.28
C SER A 132 -6.21 -0.60 2.76
N THR A 133 -5.37 0.13 2.02
CA THR A 133 -5.41 0.20 0.55
C THR A 133 -4.10 -0.27 -0.05
N GLU A 134 -4.07 -0.55 -1.35
CA GLU A 134 -2.87 -0.99 -2.06
C GLU A 134 -2.62 -0.13 -3.31
N THR A 135 -1.44 -0.26 -3.91
CA THR A 135 -1.02 0.54 -5.07
C THR A 135 -1.49 -0.11 -6.35
N THR A 136 -2.72 0.17 -6.75
CA THR A 136 -3.41 -0.49 -7.88
C THR A 136 -2.58 -0.52 -9.16
N PHE A 137 -2.06 0.61 -9.63
CA PHE A 137 -1.31 0.67 -10.90
C PHE A 137 0.02 -0.07 -10.83
N TYR A 138 0.73 0.02 -9.70
CA TYR A 138 1.97 -0.71 -9.48
C TYR A 138 1.73 -2.22 -9.47
N VAL A 139 0.75 -2.69 -8.69
CA VAL A 139 0.39 -4.10 -8.59
C VAL A 139 0.01 -4.66 -9.95
N MET A 140 -0.83 -3.94 -10.71
CA MET A 140 -1.22 -4.36 -12.05
C MET A 140 -0.02 -4.42 -13.01
N ALA A 141 0.86 -3.41 -13.00
CA ALA A 141 2.04 -3.41 -13.86
C ALA A 141 2.98 -4.57 -13.56
N VAL A 142 3.24 -4.84 -12.28
CA VAL A 142 4.12 -5.92 -11.85
C VAL A 142 3.52 -7.30 -12.13
N TYR A 143 2.31 -7.56 -11.64
CA TYR A 143 1.71 -8.90 -11.76
C TYR A 143 1.30 -9.22 -13.18
N PHE A 144 0.60 -8.33 -13.87
CA PHE A 144 0.17 -8.61 -15.24
C PHE A 144 1.33 -8.55 -16.23
N GLY A 145 2.32 -7.67 -15.97
CA GLY A 145 3.54 -7.62 -16.75
C GLY A 145 4.36 -8.91 -16.64
N SER A 146 4.53 -9.45 -15.42
CA SER A 146 5.33 -10.67 -15.19
C SER A 146 4.79 -11.91 -15.90
N ILE A 147 3.47 -12.01 -16.09
CA ILE A 147 2.79 -13.13 -16.75
C ILE A 147 2.21 -12.78 -18.12
N ALA A 148 2.59 -11.61 -18.67
CA ALA A 148 2.19 -11.11 -19.99
C ALA A 148 0.66 -11.06 -20.23
N VAL A 149 -0.14 -10.74 -19.20
CA VAL A 149 -1.58 -10.54 -19.35
C VAL A 149 -1.85 -9.27 -20.13
N ARG A 150 -2.49 -9.40 -21.29
CA ARG A 150 -2.81 -8.29 -22.18
C ARG A 150 -4.21 -7.70 -21.97
N ARG A 151 -5.13 -8.47 -21.37
CA ARG A 151 -6.53 -8.06 -21.15
C ARG A 151 -6.85 -8.04 -19.67
N THR A 152 -6.85 -6.87 -19.07
CA THR A 152 -7.16 -6.65 -17.66
C THR A 152 -8.66 -6.66 -17.34
N ARG A 153 -9.52 -6.63 -18.36
CA ARG A 153 -11.00 -6.60 -18.26
C ARG A 153 -11.47 -5.56 -17.21
N TYR A 154 -12.14 -6.02 -16.17
CA TYR A 154 -12.71 -5.17 -15.12
C TYR A 154 -11.74 -4.90 -13.95
N THR A 155 -10.53 -5.48 -13.94
CA THR A 155 -9.62 -5.42 -12.79
C THR A 155 -9.30 -3.98 -12.40
N LEU A 156 -8.94 -3.12 -13.36
CA LEU A 156 -8.62 -1.73 -13.06
C LEU A 156 -9.80 -0.99 -12.41
N ALA A 157 -10.99 -1.10 -13.02
CA ALA A 157 -12.17 -0.44 -12.48
C ALA A 157 -12.54 -0.96 -11.09
N ALA A 158 -12.51 -2.30 -10.90
CA ALA A 158 -12.79 -2.92 -9.62
C ALA A 158 -11.79 -2.48 -8.54
N SER A 159 -10.49 -2.46 -8.86
CA SER A 159 -9.45 -2.03 -7.92
C SER A 159 -9.62 -0.56 -7.51
N LEU A 160 -9.85 0.35 -8.46
CA LEU A 160 -10.06 1.76 -8.14
C LEU A 160 -11.33 2.01 -7.31
N ILE A 161 -12.41 1.25 -7.56
CA ILE A 161 -13.62 1.30 -6.74
C ILE A 161 -13.32 0.78 -5.33
N THR A 162 -12.52 -0.27 -5.20
CA THR A 162 -12.10 -0.82 -3.90
C THR A 162 -11.21 0.15 -3.15
N ASP A 163 -10.26 0.82 -3.82
CA ASP A 163 -9.44 1.86 -3.20
C ASP A 163 -10.30 3.01 -2.68
N LEU A 164 -11.24 3.49 -3.48
CA LEU A 164 -12.18 4.53 -3.06
C LEU A 164 -13.02 4.09 -1.85
N ALA A 165 -13.55 2.87 -1.89
CA ALA A 165 -14.32 2.31 -0.78
C ALA A 165 -13.45 2.16 0.47
N GLY A 166 -12.18 1.76 0.33
CA GLY A 166 -11.21 1.69 1.43
C GLY A 166 -10.93 3.05 2.06
N ILE A 167 -10.75 4.10 1.25
CA ILE A 167 -10.54 5.47 1.72
C ILE A 167 -11.78 5.98 2.48
N ILE A 168 -12.99 5.76 1.94
CA ILE A 168 -14.23 6.16 2.59
C ILE A 168 -14.41 5.39 3.92
N ALA A 169 -14.19 4.08 3.93
CA ALA A 169 -14.27 3.27 5.14
C ALA A 169 -13.24 3.71 6.19
N ALA A 170 -12.01 3.97 5.80
CA ALA A 170 -10.96 4.52 6.67
C ALA A 170 -11.40 5.83 7.32
N TYR A 171 -11.96 6.76 6.52
CA TYR A 171 -12.47 8.04 7.03
C TYR A 171 -13.61 7.84 8.04
N ILE A 172 -14.60 7.01 7.71
CA ILE A 172 -15.74 6.73 8.61
C ILE A 172 -15.25 6.11 9.92
N ILE A 173 -14.38 5.09 9.84
CA ILE A 173 -13.86 4.40 11.03
C ILE A 173 -13.01 5.34 11.89
N CYS A 174 -12.13 6.15 11.28
CA CYS A 174 -11.36 7.13 12.03
C CYS A 174 -12.26 8.16 12.72
N ARG A 175 -13.32 8.62 12.07
CA ARG A 175 -14.28 9.57 12.64
C ARG A 175 -15.12 8.98 13.78
N LEU A 176 -15.33 7.67 13.78
CA LEU A 176 -16.09 6.97 14.83
C LEU A 176 -15.21 6.64 16.05
N LEU A 177 -13.90 6.41 15.84
CA LEU A 177 -13.00 5.94 16.89
C LEU A 177 -12.13 7.02 17.51
N PHE A 178 -11.95 8.14 16.81
CA PHE A 178 -11.06 9.26 17.19
C PHE A 178 -11.75 10.61 17.08
#